data_7beb98fbbf1f92d44d45da37b6299805
#
_entry.id   7beb98fbbf1f92d44d45da37b6299805
#
_cell.length_a   1.000
_cell.length_b   1.000
_cell.length_c   1.000
_cell.angle_alpha   90.00
_cell.angle_beta   90.00
_cell.angle_gamma   90.00
#
_symmetry.space_group_name_H-M   'P 1'
#
loop_
_entity.id
_entity.type
_entity.pdbx_description
1 polymer ?
#
loop_
_entity_poly.entity_id
_entity_poly.type
_entity_poly.pdbx_seq_one_letter_code
_entity_poly.pdbx_strand_id
1 'polypeptide(L)'
;MKRLAIYLILFSLTLGVFARNEIDSLLLVLDKTIQEHKIYENIKVKRFSLLKENVAKAGLPQEIIYRLNEELYEEYRSYISDSAIHYLYKNLDLSEVMHDRYRQNKTKFQLAYVLASTGMYKESIDILDAVDVATLDSALLIDYYISCDRAYGELTSYSQDKRKAVEYA
;
A
#
# COMPACT_ATOMS: atom_id res chain seq x y z
N MET A 1 -9.73 4.61 57.78
CA MET A 1 -8.69 4.04 56.90
C MET A 1 -9.05 2.65 56.34
N LYS A 2 -9.41 1.65 57.16
CA LYS A 2 -9.72 0.28 56.65
C LYS A 2 -10.88 0.23 55.64
N ARG A 3 -11.95 1.04 55.81
CA ARG A 3 -13.10 1.09 54.90
C ARG A 3 -12.75 1.71 53.54
N LEU A 4 -11.89 2.73 53.49
CA LEU A 4 -11.41 3.35 52.26
C LEU A 4 -10.54 2.38 51.43
N ALA A 5 -9.70 1.58 52.08
CA ALA A 5 -8.89 0.55 51.41
C ALA A 5 -9.76 -0.54 50.77
N ILE A 6 -10.86 -0.94 51.43
CA ILE A 6 -11.80 -1.93 50.87
C ILE A 6 -12.49 -1.40 49.60
N TYR A 7 -12.91 -0.12 49.57
CA TYR A 7 -13.51 0.49 48.38
C TYR A 7 -12.52 0.62 47.23
N LEU A 8 -11.26 0.94 47.52
CA LEU A 8 -10.19 1.00 46.49
C LEU A 8 -9.92 -0.39 45.88
N ILE A 9 -9.91 -1.45 46.70
CA ILE A 9 -9.72 -2.82 46.22
C ILE A 9 -10.92 -3.27 45.40
N LEU A 10 -12.15 -3.01 45.84
CA LEU A 10 -13.35 -3.32 45.05
C LEU A 10 -13.42 -2.56 43.72
N PHE A 11 -13.01 -1.29 43.70
CA PHE A 11 -12.94 -0.51 42.49
C PHE A 11 -11.90 -1.02 41.50
N SER A 12 -10.72 -1.43 42.00
CA SER A 12 -9.69 -2.01 41.10
C SER A 12 -10.08 -3.37 40.54
N LEU A 13 -10.84 -4.19 41.26
CA LEU A 13 -11.38 -5.46 40.76
C LEU A 13 -12.42 -5.26 39.65
N THR A 14 -13.28 -4.25 39.76
CA THR A 14 -14.29 -3.97 38.72
C THR A 14 -13.64 -3.48 37.41
N LEU A 15 -12.61 -2.64 37.46
CA LEU A 15 -11.89 -2.18 36.26
C LEU A 15 -11.21 -3.34 35.51
N GLY A 16 -10.65 -4.31 36.23
CA GLY A 16 -10.02 -5.50 35.63
C GLY A 16 -11.02 -6.41 34.90
N VAL A 17 -12.27 -6.51 35.38
CA VAL A 17 -13.32 -7.33 34.75
C VAL A 17 -13.84 -6.69 33.49
N PHE A 18 -14.01 -5.35 33.44
CA PHE A 18 -14.44 -4.64 32.22
C PHE A 18 -13.42 -4.73 31.10
N ALA A 19 -12.14 -4.51 31.39
CA ALA A 19 -11.07 -4.62 30.39
C ALA A 19 -10.95 -6.04 29.82
N ARG A 20 -11.14 -7.07 30.65
CA ARG A 20 -11.09 -8.47 30.21
C ARG A 20 -12.24 -8.83 29.26
N ASN A 21 -13.46 -8.37 29.56
CA ASN A 21 -14.63 -8.61 28.69
C ASN A 21 -14.48 -7.96 27.32
N GLU A 22 -13.86 -6.78 27.23
CA GLU A 22 -13.61 -6.10 25.96
C GLU A 22 -12.58 -6.86 25.13
N ILE A 23 -11.48 -7.31 25.73
CA ILE A 23 -10.45 -8.12 25.07
C ILE A 23 -11.04 -9.45 24.58
N ASP A 24 -11.81 -10.15 25.41
CA ASP A 24 -12.43 -11.42 25.05
C ASP A 24 -13.42 -11.24 23.87
N SER A 25 -14.15 -10.13 23.85
CA SER A 25 -15.05 -9.76 22.74
C SER A 25 -14.27 -9.52 21.46
N LEU A 26 -13.16 -8.79 21.51
CA LEU A 26 -12.31 -8.52 20.34
C LEU A 26 -11.64 -9.81 19.82
N LEU A 27 -11.23 -10.69 20.71
CA LEU A 27 -10.68 -12.01 20.34
C LEU A 27 -11.71 -12.88 19.62
N LEU A 28 -12.96 -12.89 20.09
CA LEU A 28 -14.04 -13.61 19.41
C LEU A 28 -14.31 -13.07 18.01
N VAL A 29 -14.28 -11.74 17.84
CA VAL A 29 -14.41 -11.11 16.50
C VAL A 29 -13.25 -11.49 15.62
N LEU A 30 -12.03 -11.48 16.14
CA LEU A 30 -10.82 -11.88 15.41
C LEU A 30 -10.90 -13.35 14.97
N ASP A 31 -11.24 -14.26 15.88
CA ASP A 31 -11.38 -15.70 15.58
C ASP A 31 -12.44 -15.93 14.50
N LYS A 32 -13.58 -15.24 14.58
CA LYS A 32 -14.61 -15.30 13.55
C LYS A 32 -14.10 -14.80 12.22
N THR A 33 -13.39 -13.67 12.19
CA THR A 33 -12.80 -13.11 10.96
C THR A 33 -11.78 -14.06 10.33
N ILE A 34 -10.94 -14.72 11.18
CA ILE A 34 -9.99 -15.73 10.72
C ILE A 34 -10.72 -16.94 10.11
N GLN A 35 -11.80 -17.41 10.73
CA GLN A 35 -12.60 -18.52 10.19
C GLN A 35 -13.29 -18.17 8.87
N GLU A 36 -13.71 -16.91 8.72
CA GLU A 36 -14.38 -16.40 7.52
C GLU A 36 -13.41 -15.91 6.42
N HIS A 37 -12.07 -15.99 6.63
CA HIS A 37 -11.08 -15.45 5.67
C HIS A 37 -11.27 -15.95 4.24
N LYS A 38 -11.67 -17.22 4.05
CA LYS A 38 -11.95 -17.78 2.73
C LYS A 38 -13.08 -17.09 1.98
N ILE A 39 -14.06 -16.52 2.70
CA ILE A 39 -15.16 -15.78 2.09
C ILE A 39 -14.60 -14.48 1.48
N TYR A 40 -13.76 -13.77 2.23
CA TYR A 40 -13.12 -12.54 1.76
C TYR A 40 -12.14 -12.80 0.60
N GLU A 41 -11.36 -13.88 0.69
CA GLU A 41 -10.50 -14.32 -0.42
C GLU A 41 -11.29 -14.62 -1.69
N ASN A 42 -12.38 -15.36 -1.59
CA ASN A 42 -13.24 -15.68 -2.74
C ASN A 42 -13.86 -14.43 -3.37
N ILE A 43 -14.31 -13.46 -2.56
CA ILE A 43 -14.82 -12.18 -3.05
C ILE A 43 -13.72 -11.44 -3.83
N LYS A 44 -12.51 -11.40 -3.27
CA LYS A 44 -11.35 -10.74 -3.89
C LYS A 44 -10.96 -11.41 -5.21
N VAL A 45 -10.86 -12.74 -5.23
CA VAL A 45 -10.54 -13.51 -6.44
C VAL A 45 -11.60 -13.29 -7.52
N LYS A 46 -12.88 -13.27 -7.18
CA LYS A 46 -13.96 -12.97 -8.13
C LYS A 46 -13.84 -11.58 -8.70
N ARG A 47 -13.51 -10.58 -7.89
CA ARG A 47 -13.28 -9.21 -8.34
C ARG A 47 -12.10 -9.11 -9.31
N PHE A 48 -10.98 -9.77 -9.01
CA PHE A 48 -9.85 -9.87 -9.94
C PHE A 48 -10.23 -10.49 -11.27
N SER A 49 -10.99 -11.59 -11.26
CA SER A 49 -11.43 -12.26 -12.49
C SER A 49 -12.28 -11.33 -13.36
N LEU A 50 -13.25 -10.64 -12.76
CA LEU A 50 -14.10 -9.68 -13.48
C LEU A 50 -13.31 -8.52 -14.08
N LEU A 51 -12.35 -7.96 -13.34
CA LEU A 51 -11.49 -6.88 -13.86
C LEU A 51 -10.63 -7.38 -15.02
N LYS A 52 -10.02 -8.56 -14.90
CA LYS A 52 -9.21 -9.18 -15.97
C LYS A 52 -10.03 -9.47 -17.22
N GLU A 53 -11.24 -9.99 -17.07
CA GLU A 53 -12.16 -10.20 -18.19
C GLU A 53 -12.53 -8.89 -18.89
N ASN A 54 -12.71 -7.82 -18.11
CA ASN A 54 -12.98 -6.50 -18.69
C ASN A 54 -11.78 -5.95 -19.47
N VAL A 55 -10.56 -6.08 -18.95
CA VAL A 55 -9.34 -5.67 -19.67
C VAL A 55 -9.14 -6.49 -20.96
N ALA A 56 -9.52 -7.77 -20.96
CA ALA A 56 -9.35 -8.65 -22.12
C ALA A 56 -10.35 -8.40 -23.28
N LYS A 57 -11.36 -7.54 -23.08
CA LYS A 57 -12.32 -7.22 -24.13
C LYS A 57 -11.62 -6.48 -25.29
N ALA A 58 -11.85 -6.96 -26.51
CA ALA A 58 -11.28 -6.36 -27.70
C ALA A 58 -11.85 -4.96 -27.96
N GLY A 59 -11.02 -4.06 -28.53
CA GLY A 59 -11.46 -2.76 -28.99
C GLY A 59 -11.71 -1.71 -27.91
N LEU A 60 -11.25 -1.93 -26.68
CA LEU A 60 -11.34 -0.91 -25.64
C LEU A 60 -10.40 0.27 -25.94
N PRO A 61 -10.84 1.52 -25.70
CA PRO A 61 -9.96 2.68 -25.71
C PRO A 61 -8.83 2.53 -24.70
N GLN A 62 -7.63 3.03 -25.04
CA GLN A 62 -6.43 2.95 -24.17
C GLN A 62 -6.66 3.56 -22.78
N GLU A 63 -7.43 4.63 -22.69
CA GLU A 63 -7.82 5.27 -21.43
C GLU A 63 -8.63 4.34 -20.51
N ILE A 64 -9.51 3.53 -21.10
CA ILE A 64 -10.30 2.56 -20.35
C ILE A 64 -9.41 1.42 -19.86
N ILE A 65 -8.48 0.94 -20.70
CA ILE A 65 -7.52 -0.10 -20.33
C ILE A 65 -6.62 0.41 -19.20
N TYR A 66 -6.10 1.65 -19.31
CA TYR A 66 -5.30 2.29 -18.27
C TYR A 66 -6.04 2.31 -16.93
N ARG A 67 -7.30 2.76 -16.91
CA ARG A 67 -8.12 2.82 -15.69
C ARG A 67 -8.37 1.44 -15.10
N LEU A 68 -8.69 0.43 -15.92
CA LEU A 68 -8.90 -0.94 -15.45
C LEU A 68 -7.61 -1.57 -14.87
N ASN A 69 -6.45 -1.28 -15.47
CA ASN A 69 -5.16 -1.69 -14.92
C ASN A 69 -4.86 -0.96 -13.60
N GLU A 70 -5.26 0.30 -13.46
CA GLU A 70 -5.13 1.06 -12.20
C GLU A 70 -6.00 0.43 -11.09
N GLU A 71 -7.24 0.02 -11.41
CA GLU A 71 -8.09 -0.71 -10.49
C GLU A 71 -7.48 -2.07 -10.09
N LEU A 72 -6.88 -2.80 -11.04
CA LEU A 72 -6.17 -4.05 -10.75
C LEU A 72 -4.93 -3.81 -9.88
N TYR A 73 -4.16 -2.78 -10.16
CA TYR A 73 -3.04 -2.37 -9.31
C TYR A 73 -3.51 -2.11 -7.86
N GLU A 74 -4.55 -1.30 -7.67
CA GLU A 74 -5.09 -0.98 -6.34
C GLU A 74 -5.53 -2.24 -5.57
N GLU A 75 -6.14 -3.20 -6.26
CA GLU A 75 -6.53 -4.46 -5.65
C GLU A 75 -5.33 -5.36 -5.27
N TYR A 76 -4.27 -5.34 -6.09
CA TYR A 76 -3.10 -6.21 -5.88
C TYR A 76 -2.06 -5.62 -4.93
N ARG A 77 -1.91 -4.29 -4.83
CA ARG A 77 -0.80 -3.64 -4.11
C ARG A 77 -0.64 -4.07 -2.64
N SER A 78 -1.74 -4.43 -1.99
CA SER A 78 -1.73 -4.91 -0.59
C SER A 78 -1.77 -6.44 -0.44
N TYR A 79 -1.74 -7.18 -1.57
CA TYR A 79 -1.96 -8.61 -1.58
C TYR A 79 -0.89 -9.40 -2.35
N ILE A 80 -0.56 -9.00 -3.58
CA ILE A 80 0.44 -9.64 -4.44
C ILE A 80 1.23 -8.57 -5.19
N SER A 81 2.39 -8.19 -4.66
CA SER A 81 3.23 -7.12 -5.21
C SER A 81 3.65 -7.34 -6.66
N ASP A 82 4.00 -8.58 -7.05
CA ASP A 82 4.38 -8.89 -8.44
C ASP A 82 3.26 -8.58 -9.43
N SER A 83 2.00 -8.88 -9.05
CA SER A 83 0.85 -8.55 -9.89
C SER A 83 0.62 -7.03 -9.93
N ALA A 84 0.79 -6.33 -8.82
CA ALA A 84 0.69 -4.88 -8.77
C ALA A 84 1.74 -4.23 -9.71
N ILE A 85 3.00 -4.64 -9.62
CA ILE A 85 4.11 -4.18 -10.47
C ILE A 85 3.79 -4.46 -11.95
N HIS A 86 3.27 -5.65 -12.27
CA HIS A 86 2.90 -6.01 -13.64
C HIS A 86 1.88 -5.04 -14.25
N TYR A 87 0.84 -4.66 -13.52
CA TYR A 87 -0.17 -3.72 -14.02
C TYR A 87 0.35 -2.29 -14.09
N LEU A 88 1.27 -1.91 -13.22
CA LEU A 88 1.95 -0.61 -13.32
C LEU A 88 2.84 -0.51 -14.57
N TYR A 89 3.60 -1.55 -14.90
CA TYR A 89 4.36 -1.56 -16.16
C TYR A 89 3.45 -1.45 -17.39
N LYS A 90 2.33 -2.18 -17.41
CA LYS A 90 1.33 -2.02 -18.49
C LYS A 90 0.79 -0.59 -18.60
N ASN A 91 0.56 0.07 -17.47
CA ASN A 91 0.10 1.44 -17.46
C ASN A 91 1.20 2.42 -17.87
N LEU A 92 2.45 2.12 -17.56
CA LEU A 92 3.58 2.92 -18.04
C LEU A 92 3.65 2.88 -19.56
N ASP A 93 3.62 1.69 -20.17
CA ASP A 93 3.61 1.51 -21.63
C ASP A 93 2.41 2.25 -22.29
N LEU A 94 1.22 2.12 -21.70
CA LEU A 94 0.03 2.82 -22.21
C LEU A 94 0.15 4.33 -22.11
N SER A 95 0.70 4.86 -21.02
CA SER A 95 0.87 6.30 -20.85
C SER A 95 1.88 6.90 -21.85
N GLU A 96 2.89 6.12 -22.23
CA GLU A 96 3.84 6.48 -23.31
C GLU A 96 3.14 6.53 -24.66
N VAL A 97 2.36 5.49 -25.00
CA VAL A 97 1.60 5.44 -26.27
C VAL A 97 0.56 6.57 -26.35
N MET A 98 -0.07 6.93 -25.23
CA MET A 98 -1.02 8.05 -25.15
C MET A 98 -0.33 9.43 -25.11
N HIS A 99 1.00 9.50 -24.99
CA HIS A 99 1.76 10.73 -24.76
C HIS A 99 1.26 11.54 -23.55
N ASP A 100 0.73 10.85 -22.53
CA ASP A 100 0.18 11.46 -21.32
C ASP A 100 1.24 11.50 -20.21
N ARG A 101 1.94 12.64 -20.12
CA ARG A 101 3.00 12.84 -19.13
C ARG A 101 2.51 12.78 -17.69
N TYR A 102 1.28 13.24 -17.42
CA TYR A 102 0.71 13.19 -16.10
C TYR A 102 0.54 11.74 -15.63
N ARG A 103 -0.12 10.91 -16.44
CA ARG A 103 -0.30 9.49 -16.17
C ARG A 103 1.03 8.74 -16.09
N GLN A 104 1.99 9.10 -16.96
CA GLN A 104 3.32 8.49 -16.93
C GLN A 104 4.03 8.76 -15.59
N ASN A 105 4.08 9.99 -15.12
CA ASN A 105 4.72 10.34 -13.85
C ASN A 105 3.97 9.73 -12.66
N LYS A 106 2.64 9.81 -12.63
CA LYS A 106 1.82 9.15 -11.60
C LYS A 106 2.14 7.66 -11.50
N THR A 107 2.19 6.96 -12.64
CA THR A 107 2.50 5.52 -12.68
C THR A 107 3.92 5.23 -12.23
N LYS A 108 4.90 6.08 -12.59
CA LYS A 108 6.29 5.97 -12.12
C LYS A 108 6.38 6.06 -10.59
N PHE A 109 5.67 7.00 -9.97
CA PHE A 109 5.68 7.15 -8.52
C PHE A 109 5.02 5.97 -7.81
N GLN A 110 3.90 5.48 -8.32
CA GLN A 110 3.26 4.27 -7.81
C GLN A 110 4.21 3.05 -7.92
N LEU A 111 4.91 2.91 -9.05
CA LEU A 111 5.87 1.83 -9.28
C LEU A 111 7.06 1.94 -8.34
N ALA A 112 7.66 3.12 -8.21
CA ALA A 112 8.76 3.36 -7.28
C ALA A 112 8.36 3.03 -5.83
N TYR A 113 7.17 3.45 -5.40
CA TYR A 113 6.66 3.15 -4.07
C TYR A 113 6.52 1.64 -3.81
N VAL A 114 5.96 0.87 -4.77
CA VAL A 114 5.80 -0.59 -4.62
C VAL A 114 7.15 -1.28 -4.65
N LEU A 115 8.05 -0.88 -5.54
CA LEU A 115 9.41 -1.44 -5.61
C LEU A 115 10.17 -1.23 -4.29
N ALA A 116 10.13 -0.02 -3.73
CA ALA A 116 10.72 0.26 -2.41
C ALA A 116 10.09 -0.62 -1.32
N SER A 117 8.75 -0.79 -1.35
CA SER A 117 8.04 -1.62 -0.38
C SER A 117 8.38 -3.11 -0.45
N THR A 118 8.95 -3.57 -1.57
CA THR A 118 9.40 -4.96 -1.79
C THR A 118 10.91 -5.14 -1.67
N GLY A 119 11.65 -4.09 -1.29
CA GLY A 119 13.09 -4.13 -1.12
C GLY A 119 13.91 -3.86 -2.39
N MET A 120 13.25 -3.53 -3.50
CA MET A 120 13.88 -3.17 -4.77
C MET A 120 14.25 -1.67 -4.77
N TYR A 121 15.10 -1.28 -3.81
CA TYR A 121 15.40 0.13 -3.55
C TYR A 121 16.13 0.81 -4.70
N LYS A 122 17.07 0.08 -5.35
CA LYS A 122 17.82 0.65 -6.46
C LYS A 122 16.94 0.96 -7.64
N GLU A 123 16.08 0.04 -8.03
CA GLU A 123 15.12 0.21 -9.13
C GLU A 123 14.14 1.34 -8.83
N SER A 124 13.71 1.45 -7.58
CA SER A 124 12.84 2.55 -7.13
C SER A 124 13.53 3.90 -7.28
N ILE A 125 14.77 4.02 -6.81
CA ILE A 125 15.55 5.26 -6.86
C ILE A 125 15.87 5.63 -8.31
N ASP A 126 16.26 4.66 -9.15
CA ASP A 126 16.54 4.91 -10.58
C ASP A 126 15.32 5.52 -11.31
N ILE A 127 14.10 5.09 -10.95
CA ILE A 127 12.86 5.67 -11.50
C ILE A 127 12.67 7.11 -11.01
N LEU A 128 12.91 7.38 -9.73
CA LEU A 128 12.72 8.70 -9.14
C LEU A 128 13.74 9.72 -9.63
N ASP A 129 15.00 9.32 -9.75
CA ASP A 129 16.11 10.16 -10.23
C ASP A 129 15.95 10.55 -11.71
N ALA A 130 15.24 9.74 -12.50
CA ALA A 130 14.96 10.02 -13.90
C ALA A 130 13.83 11.04 -14.12
N VAL A 131 13.21 11.57 -13.04
CA VAL A 131 12.09 12.52 -13.13
C VAL A 131 12.60 13.95 -13.05
N ASP A 132 12.22 14.78 -14.03
CA ASP A 132 12.40 16.22 -13.94
C ASP A 132 11.34 16.85 -13.03
N VAL A 133 11.72 17.05 -11.77
CA VAL A 133 10.85 17.57 -10.71
C VAL A 133 10.30 18.95 -11.03
N ALA A 134 11.03 19.79 -11.81
CA ALA A 134 10.57 21.13 -12.19
C ALA A 134 9.34 21.12 -13.10
N THR A 135 9.04 19.98 -13.73
CA THR A 135 7.89 19.83 -14.64
C THR A 135 6.62 19.29 -13.95
N LEU A 136 6.71 18.97 -12.66
CA LEU A 136 5.60 18.37 -11.89
C LEU A 136 4.66 19.47 -11.38
N ASP A 137 3.36 19.17 -11.41
CA ASP A 137 2.37 19.96 -10.68
C ASP A 137 2.35 19.61 -9.19
N SER A 138 1.58 20.34 -8.39
CA SER A 138 1.55 20.16 -6.94
C SER A 138 1.06 18.79 -6.48
N ALA A 139 0.16 18.14 -7.26
CA ALA A 139 -0.36 16.83 -6.92
C ALA A 139 0.71 15.75 -7.15
N LEU A 140 1.36 15.79 -8.31
CA LEU A 140 2.46 14.87 -8.64
C LEU A 140 3.70 15.08 -7.75
N LEU A 141 3.96 16.31 -7.30
CA LEU A 141 5.03 16.59 -6.32
C LEU A 141 4.79 15.86 -4.99
N ILE A 142 3.55 15.81 -4.52
CA ILE A 142 3.21 15.07 -3.30
C ILE A 142 3.51 13.58 -3.50
N ASP A 143 3.03 13.00 -4.59
CA ASP A 143 3.26 11.59 -4.92
C ASP A 143 4.76 11.26 -5.08
N TYR A 144 5.51 12.17 -5.71
CA TYR A 144 6.97 12.06 -5.83
C TYR A 144 7.65 12.00 -4.46
N TYR A 145 7.36 12.97 -3.57
CA TYR A 145 8.00 13.00 -2.25
C TYR A 145 7.57 11.84 -1.35
N ILE A 146 6.33 11.38 -1.43
CA ILE A 146 5.88 10.16 -0.73
C ILE A 146 6.70 8.94 -1.20
N SER A 147 6.96 8.84 -2.50
CA SER A 147 7.74 7.74 -3.06
C SER A 147 9.23 7.84 -2.70
N CYS A 148 9.79 9.05 -2.66
CA CYS A 148 11.15 9.29 -2.16
C CYS A 148 11.28 8.93 -0.68
N ASP A 149 10.38 9.40 0.17
CA ASP A 149 10.35 9.07 1.60
C ASP A 149 10.31 7.55 1.81
N ARG A 150 9.49 6.84 1.04
CA ARG A 150 9.44 5.38 1.10
C ARG A 150 10.75 4.74 0.68
N ALA A 151 11.34 5.15 -0.44
CA ALA A 151 12.56 4.55 -0.97
C ALA A 151 13.79 4.81 -0.08
N TYR A 152 14.03 6.07 0.25
CA TYR A 152 15.20 6.48 1.06
C TYR A 152 15.02 6.14 2.54
N GLY A 153 13.81 6.27 3.09
CA GLY A 153 13.51 5.90 4.47
C GLY A 153 13.74 4.41 4.76
N GLU A 154 13.29 3.53 3.87
CA GLU A 154 13.54 2.10 4.00
C GLU A 154 15.05 1.79 3.83
N LEU A 155 15.70 2.39 2.83
CA LEU A 155 17.13 2.21 2.61
C LEU A 155 17.96 2.67 3.82
N THR A 156 17.60 3.79 4.44
CA THR A 156 18.21 4.27 5.69
C THR A 156 18.05 3.24 6.81
N SER A 157 16.85 2.70 6.97
CA SER A 157 16.53 1.73 8.02
C SER A 157 17.28 0.41 7.87
N TYR A 158 17.51 -0.03 6.63
CA TYR A 158 18.23 -1.27 6.32
C TYR A 158 19.74 -1.08 6.18
N SER A 159 20.25 0.16 6.12
CA SER A 159 21.69 0.40 5.99
C SER A 159 22.41 0.05 7.28
N GLN A 160 23.31 -0.94 7.22
CA GLN A 160 24.19 -1.29 8.33
C GLN A 160 25.36 -0.30 8.48
N ASP A 161 25.70 0.44 7.44
CA ASP A 161 26.72 1.50 7.47
C ASP A 161 26.07 2.82 7.90
N LYS A 162 26.36 3.25 9.14
CA LYS A 162 25.82 4.50 9.71
C LYS A 162 26.17 5.75 8.87
N ARG A 163 27.27 5.75 8.12
CA ARG A 163 27.64 6.85 7.23
C ARG A 163 26.71 6.94 6.03
N LYS A 164 26.38 5.79 5.42
CA LYS A 164 25.42 5.70 4.33
C LYS A 164 24.00 5.97 4.79
N ALA A 165 23.62 5.54 5.99
CA ALA A 165 22.32 5.86 6.56
C ALA A 165 22.09 7.39 6.67
N VAL A 166 23.13 8.15 7.02
CA VAL A 166 23.06 9.63 7.06
C VAL A 166 23.00 10.25 5.65
N GLU A 167 23.60 9.62 4.65
CA GLU A 167 23.54 10.09 3.26
C GLU A 167 22.14 9.95 2.66
N TYR A 168 21.37 8.94 3.10
CA TYR A 168 20.01 8.66 2.61
C TYR A 168 18.91 9.36 3.44
N ALA A 169 19.20 9.89 4.61
CA ALA A 169 18.25 10.57 5.48
C ALA A 169 18.05 12.04 5.08
#